data_73d0c2c1a6c678936e1aabf76e8ee42a
#
_entry.id   73d0c2c1a6c678936e1aabf76e8ee42a
#
_cell.length_a   1.000
_cell.length_b   1.000
_cell.length_c   1.000
_cell.angle_alpha   90.00
_cell.angle_beta   90.00
_cell.angle_gamma   90.00
#
_symmetry.space_group_name_H-M   'P 1'
#
loop_
_entity.id
_entity.type
_entity.pdbx_description
1 polymer ?
#
loop_
_entity_poly.entity_id
_entity_poly.type
_entity_poly.pdbx_seq_one_letter_code
_entity_poly.pdbx_strand_id
1 'polypeptide(L)' 'VASIDLDKVLDKAWADKSLPEILAAPASALKGVSDRQGDLLQEAFGVKTVADLAELKYARWAQALAALDASAK' A
#
# COMPACT_ATOMS: atom_id res chain seq x y z
N VAL A 1 14.72 12.24 4.20
CA VAL A 1 13.98 11.21 3.48
C VAL A 1 13.57 10.10 4.41
N ALA A 2 12.29 9.82 4.45
CA ALA A 2 11.80 8.71 5.25
C ALA A 2 12.29 7.40 4.65
N SER A 3 12.79 6.51 5.49
CA SER A 3 13.18 5.18 5.07
C SER A 3 12.20 4.16 5.64
N ILE A 4 11.93 3.14 4.85
CA ILE A 4 11.05 2.04 5.21
C ILE A 4 11.86 0.76 5.17
N ASP A 5 11.65 -0.09 6.18
CA ASP A 5 12.21 -1.43 6.17
C ASP A 5 11.30 -2.31 5.30
N LEU A 6 11.78 -2.64 4.11
CA LEU A 6 10.99 -3.41 3.14
C LEU A 6 10.56 -4.78 3.67
N ASP A 7 11.39 -5.40 4.51
CA ASP A 7 11.04 -6.70 5.10
C ASP A 7 9.85 -6.61 6.05
N LYS A 8 9.57 -5.43 6.58
CA LYS A 8 8.45 -5.23 7.50
C LYS A 8 7.14 -4.94 6.79
N VAL A 9 7.20 -4.41 5.57
CA VAL A 9 6.00 -3.96 4.85
C VAL A 9 5.65 -4.83 3.65
N LEU A 10 6.56 -5.71 3.22
CA LEU A 10 6.36 -6.56 2.05
C LEU A 10 6.51 -8.03 2.41
N ASP A 11 5.78 -8.88 1.70
CA ASP A 11 6.02 -10.30 1.76
C ASP A 11 7.43 -10.61 1.28
N LYS A 12 8.03 -11.65 1.86
CA LYS A 12 9.43 -12.00 1.63
C LYS A 12 9.78 -12.15 0.14
N ALA A 13 8.83 -12.63 -0.66
CA ALA A 13 9.05 -12.82 -2.09
C ALA A 13 9.30 -11.50 -2.84
N TRP A 14 8.89 -10.37 -2.27
CA TRP A 14 8.97 -9.06 -2.91
C TRP A 14 10.00 -8.12 -2.29
N ALA A 15 10.53 -8.45 -1.12
CA ALA A 15 11.37 -7.53 -0.34
C ALA A 15 12.69 -7.17 -1.03
N ASP A 16 13.19 -8.04 -1.92
CA ASP A 16 14.44 -7.83 -2.65
C ASP A 16 14.24 -7.34 -4.09
N LYS A 17 13.00 -7.03 -4.48
CA LYS A 17 12.70 -6.53 -5.82
C LYS A 17 12.94 -5.02 -5.90
N SER A 18 13.06 -4.50 -7.12
CA SER A 18 13.18 -3.05 -7.34
C SER A 18 11.88 -2.35 -6.97
N LEU A 19 11.94 -1.06 -6.67
CA LEU A 19 10.74 -0.28 -6.36
C LEU A 19 9.72 -0.29 -7.52
N PRO A 20 10.11 -0.11 -8.79
CA PRO A 20 9.14 -0.24 -9.88
C PRO A 20 8.47 -1.60 -9.95
N GLU A 21 9.19 -2.68 -9.68
CA GLU A 21 8.62 -4.02 -9.65
C GLU A 21 7.64 -4.18 -8.49
N ILE A 22 7.98 -3.64 -7.33
CA ILE A 22 7.12 -3.67 -6.14
C ILE A 22 5.84 -2.89 -6.40
N LEU A 23 5.93 -1.72 -7.02
CA LEU A 23 4.76 -0.90 -7.33
C LEU A 23 3.83 -1.59 -8.35
N ALA A 24 4.40 -2.38 -9.25
CA ALA A 24 3.61 -3.14 -10.22
C ALA A 24 3.09 -4.47 -9.66
N ALA A 25 3.50 -4.86 -8.46
CA ALA A 25 3.08 -6.09 -7.81
C ALA A 25 1.62 -6.02 -7.38
N PRO A 26 0.94 -7.15 -7.21
CA PRO A 26 -0.43 -7.13 -6.68
C PRO A 26 -0.44 -6.55 -5.26
N ALA A 27 -1.57 -5.97 -4.86
CA ALA A 27 -1.72 -5.38 -3.53
C ALA A 27 -1.42 -6.39 -2.41
N SER A 28 -1.64 -7.67 -2.66
CA SER A 28 -1.32 -8.73 -1.71
C SER A 28 0.17 -8.92 -1.46
N ALA A 29 1.04 -8.25 -2.21
CA ALA A 29 2.47 -8.22 -1.90
C ALA A 29 2.77 -7.48 -0.60
N LEU A 30 1.87 -6.59 -0.18
CA LEU A 30 2.01 -5.90 1.10
C LEU A 30 1.77 -6.87 2.25
N LYS A 31 2.64 -6.81 3.25
CA LYS A 31 2.54 -7.68 4.41
C LYS A 31 1.22 -7.42 5.14
N GLY A 32 0.48 -8.47 5.41
CA GLY A 32 -0.83 -8.37 6.07
C GLY A 32 -2.01 -8.30 5.11
N VAL A 33 -1.77 -8.14 3.80
CA VAL A 33 -2.83 -8.18 2.80
C VAL A 33 -2.84 -9.56 2.17
N SER A 34 -3.86 -10.35 2.45
CA SER A 34 -4.02 -11.68 1.87
C SER A 34 -4.48 -11.59 0.41
N ASP A 35 -4.40 -12.71 -0.31
CA ASP A 35 -4.92 -12.77 -1.69
C ASP A 35 -6.40 -12.43 -1.73
N ARG A 36 -7.17 -12.91 -0.75
CA ARG A 36 -8.59 -12.60 -0.64
C ARG A 36 -8.83 -11.11 -0.42
N GLN A 37 -8.04 -10.49 0.45
CA GLN A 37 -8.15 -9.04 0.69
C GLN A 37 -7.77 -8.24 -0.55
N GLY A 38 -6.77 -8.71 -1.28
CA GLY A 38 -6.42 -8.10 -2.56
C GLY A 38 -7.56 -8.18 -3.57
N ASP A 39 -8.25 -9.32 -3.65
CA ASP A 39 -9.41 -9.49 -4.51
C ASP A 39 -10.55 -8.54 -4.11
N LEU A 40 -10.78 -8.38 -2.81
CA LEU A 40 -11.80 -7.47 -2.30
C LEU A 40 -11.48 -6.00 -2.63
N LEU A 41 -10.22 -5.61 -2.55
CA LEU A 41 -9.79 -4.27 -2.93
C LEU A 41 -10.04 -4.01 -4.42
N GLN A 42 -9.75 -5.00 -5.25
CA GLN A 42 -10.01 -4.90 -6.68
C GLN A 42 -11.51 -4.78 -6.96
N GLU A 43 -12.31 -5.58 -6.30
CA GLU A 43 -13.76 -5.59 -6.47
C GLU A 43 -14.39 -4.29 -6.00
N ALA A 44 -13.97 -3.79 -4.84
CA ALA A 44 -14.57 -2.60 -4.22
C ALA A 44 -14.09 -1.29 -4.85
N PHE A 45 -12.80 -1.20 -5.20
CA PHE A 45 -12.16 0.07 -5.60
C PHE A 45 -11.39 -0.01 -6.91
N GLY A 46 -11.35 -1.15 -7.57
CA GLY A 46 -10.55 -1.31 -8.79
C GLY A 46 -9.05 -1.33 -8.54
N VAL A 47 -8.62 -1.54 -7.30
CA VAL A 47 -7.20 -1.56 -6.92
C VAL A 47 -6.63 -2.94 -7.21
N LYS A 48 -5.67 -3.02 -8.13
CA LYS A 48 -5.02 -4.28 -8.50
C LYS A 48 -3.58 -4.36 -8.00
N THR A 49 -2.87 -3.23 -8.04
CA THR A 49 -1.44 -3.19 -7.73
C THR A 49 -1.17 -2.30 -6.52
N VAL A 50 0.06 -2.40 -6.01
CA VAL A 50 0.53 -1.51 -4.94
C VAL A 50 0.43 -0.05 -5.39
N ALA A 51 0.79 0.24 -6.65
CA ALA A 51 0.68 1.59 -7.19
C ALA A 51 -0.76 2.08 -7.23
N ASP A 52 -1.70 1.22 -7.62
CA ASP A 52 -3.12 1.57 -7.63
C ASP A 52 -3.62 1.93 -6.22
N LEU A 53 -3.18 1.17 -5.22
CA LEU A 53 -3.53 1.46 -3.83
C LEU A 53 -2.97 2.82 -3.39
N ALA A 54 -1.75 3.12 -3.80
CA ALA A 54 -1.11 4.41 -3.47
C ALA A 54 -1.87 5.60 -4.07
N GLU A 55 -2.51 5.40 -5.22
CA GLU A 55 -3.25 6.44 -5.92
C GLU A 55 -4.72 6.54 -5.49
N LEU A 56 -5.17 5.66 -4.61
CA LEU A 56 -6.55 5.66 -4.14
C LEU A 56 -6.83 6.94 -3.35
N LYS A 57 -7.65 7.81 -3.91
CA LYS A 57 -7.89 9.16 -3.36
C LYS A 57 -8.45 9.13 -1.95
N TYR A 58 -9.30 8.17 -1.63
CA TYR A 58 -9.89 8.07 -0.29
C TYR A 58 -8.86 7.79 0.78
N ALA A 59 -7.88 6.93 0.47
CA ALA A 59 -6.77 6.66 1.39
C ALA A 59 -5.90 7.90 1.57
N ARG A 60 -5.62 8.62 0.48
CA ARG A 60 -4.85 9.86 0.54
C ARG A 60 -5.55 10.91 1.38
N TRP A 61 -6.84 11.06 1.22
CA TRP A 61 -7.63 12.01 2.02
C TRP A 61 -7.62 11.63 3.50
N ALA A 62 -7.79 10.34 3.80
CA ALA A 62 -7.74 9.86 5.19
C ALA A 62 -6.39 10.12 5.83
N GLN A 63 -5.29 9.90 5.09
CA GLN A 63 -3.95 10.19 5.58
C GLN A 63 -3.75 11.68 5.85
N ALA A 64 -4.27 12.54 4.95
CA ALA A 64 -4.19 13.98 5.12
C ALA A 64 -4.95 14.44 6.37
N LEU A 65 -6.14 13.88 6.60
CA LEU A 65 -6.93 14.20 7.79
C LEU A 65 -6.23 13.77 9.07
N ALA A 66 -5.63 12.58 9.05
CA ALA A 66 -4.87 12.08 10.20
C ALA A 66 -3.66 12.97 10.49
N ALA A 67 -2.98 13.44 9.44
CA ALA A 67 -1.84 14.35 9.59
C ALA A 67 -2.27 15.69 10.17
N LEU A 68 -3.43 16.22 9.76
CA LEU A 68 -3.97 17.45 10.32
C LEU A 68 -4.27 17.29 11.80
N ASP A 69 -4.89 16.20 12.19
CA ASP A 69 -5.19 15.94 13.60
C ASP A 69 -3.91 15.87 14.44
N ALA A 70 -2.89 15.18 13.93
CA ALA A 70 -1.60 15.06 14.61
C ALA A 70 -0.92 16.43 14.77
N SER A 71 -1.01 17.30 13.76
CA SER A 71 -0.36 18.61 13.81
C SER A 71 -1.13 19.61 14.67
N ALA A 72 -2.41 19.38 14.93
CA ALA A 72 -3.23 20.26 15.75
C ALA A 72 -3.05 20.03 17.26
N LYS A 73 -2.34 18.99 17.64
CA LYS A 73 -2.14 18.63 19.06
C LYS A 73 -0.92 19.24 19.69
#